data_b3fb07178ebde9ab613821fb3c48f3dd
#
_entry.id   b3fb07178ebde9ab613821fb3c48f3dd
#
_cell.length_a   1.000
_cell.length_b   1.000
_cell.length_c   1.000
_cell.angle_alpha   90.00
_cell.angle_beta   90.00
_cell.angle_gamma   90.00
#
_symmetry.space_group_name_H-M   'P 1'
#
loop_
_entity.id
_entity.type
_entity.pdbx_description
1 polymer ?
#
loop_
_entity_poly.entity_id
_entity_poly.type
_entity_poly.pdbx_seq_one_letter_code
_entity_poly.pdbx_strand_id
1 'polypeptide(L)'
;MHGVAAVAVSPGFLRSEAMLERFGVTEANWRDGAKTDPHFAASETPRYLGRAIATLAADPEIMTRSGAALATWNLAKDYGFTDVDGSQPDWRAHAKATLGIDFG
;
A
#
# COMPACT_ATOMS: atom_id res chain seq x y z
N MET A 1 7.65 -30.56 8.70
CA MET A 1 7.49 -29.21 8.16
C MET A 1 7.12 -28.25 9.25
N HIS A 2 7.64 -27.12 9.23
CA HIS A 2 7.75 -26.33 10.44
C HIS A 2 7.10 -24.95 10.33
N GLY A 3 6.01 -24.84 9.63
CA GLY A 3 5.22 -23.63 9.68
C GLY A 3 5.91 -22.40 9.11
N VAL A 4 6.54 -22.52 7.94
CA VAL A 4 7.08 -21.39 7.22
C VAL A 4 6.03 -20.90 6.24
N ALA A 5 5.59 -19.64 6.43
CA ALA A 5 4.69 -18.98 5.49
C ALA A 5 5.51 -18.10 4.54
N ALA A 6 5.21 -18.16 3.25
CA ALA A 6 5.82 -17.32 2.23
C ALA A 6 4.72 -16.58 1.47
N VAL A 7 4.73 -15.24 1.54
CA VAL A 7 3.78 -14.39 0.84
C VAL A 7 4.52 -13.26 0.12
N ALA A 8 3.97 -12.81 -0.99
CA ALA A 8 4.44 -11.63 -1.69
C ALA A 8 3.47 -10.48 -1.38
N VAL A 9 3.99 -9.32 -0.98
CA VAL A 9 3.18 -8.14 -0.69
C VAL A 9 3.56 -7.02 -1.64
N SER A 10 2.58 -6.50 -2.37
CA SER A 10 2.78 -5.41 -3.32
C SER A 10 2.16 -4.12 -2.80
N PRO A 11 2.92 -3.02 -2.75
CA PRO A 11 2.34 -1.70 -2.51
C PRO A 11 1.63 -1.19 -3.76
N GLY A 12 0.82 -0.14 -3.59
CA GLY A 12 0.32 0.66 -4.69
C GLY A 12 1.39 1.65 -5.17
N PHE A 13 0.99 2.91 -5.36
CA PHE A 13 1.97 3.96 -5.69
C PHE A 13 2.75 4.32 -4.41
N LEU A 14 3.97 3.84 -4.30
CA LEU A 14 4.78 4.03 -3.11
C LEU A 14 5.37 5.43 -3.05
N ARG A 15 5.00 6.20 -2.03
CA ARG A 15 5.52 7.54 -1.78
C ARG A 15 6.84 7.45 -1.02
N SER A 16 7.89 7.02 -1.73
CA SER A 16 9.24 6.93 -1.20
C SER A 16 9.92 8.30 -1.19
N GLU A 17 11.08 8.38 -0.53
CA GLU A 17 11.90 9.60 -0.56
C GLU A 17 12.26 10.02 -1.99
N ALA A 18 12.59 9.05 -2.84
CA ALA A 18 12.92 9.31 -4.24
C ALA A 18 11.71 9.91 -4.99
N MET A 19 10.50 9.45 -4.70
CA MET A 19 9.29 9.99 -5.33
C MET A 19 8.96 11.38 -4.82
N LEU A 20 9.13 11.63 -3.52
CA LEU A 20 8.96 12.98 -2.95
C LEU A 20 9.93 13.96 -3.60
N GLU A 21 11.18 13.58 -3.73
CA GLU A 21 12.22 14.37 -4.37
C GLU A 21 11.90 14.65 -5.84
N ARG A 22 11.45 13.62 -6.56
CA ARG A 22 11.07 13.73 -7.98
C ARG A 22 9.97 14.79 -8.20
N PHE A 23 9.00 14.88 -7.30
CA PHE A 23 7.91 15.85 -7.39
C PHE A 23 8.22 17.17 -6.67
N GLY A 24 9.41 17.31 -6.08
CA GLY A 24 9.82 18.52 -5.38
C GLY A 24 8.98 18.82 -4.13
N VAL A 25 8.52 17.78 -3.43
CA VAL A 25 7.68 17.88 -2.25
C VAL A 25 8.28 17.15 -1.06
N THR A 26 7.69 17.38 0.12
CA THR A 26 8.00 16.66 1.35
C THR A 26 6.76 15.89 1.80
N GLU A 27 6.90 15.08 2.84
CA GLU A 27 5.74 14.39 3.42
C GLU A 27 4.71 15.39 3.99
N ALA A 28 5.13 16.57 4.40
CA ALA A 28 4.23 17.61 4.91
C ALA A 28 3.33 18.20 3.81
N ASN A 29 3.82 18.29 2.57
CA ASN A 29 3.10 18.91 1.46
C ASN A 29 2.97 17.99 0.23
N TRP A 30 3.07 16.70 0.43
CA TRP A 30 3.11 15.72 -0.68
C TRP A 30 1.90 15.82 -1.64
N ARG A 31 0.76 16.27 -1.14
CA ARG A 31 -0.45 16.42 -1.97
C ARG A 31 -0.28 17.44 -3.08
N ASP A 32 0.67 18.37 -2.93
CA ASP A 32 1.00 19.32 -4.01
C ASP A 32 1.59 18.60 -5.23
N GLY A 33 2.21 17.44 -5.04
CA GLY A 33 2.69 16.61 -6.15
C GLY A 33 1.57 16.09 -7.05
N ALA A 34 0.35 15.98 -6.55
CA ALA A 34 -0.80 15.57 -7.32
C ALA A 34 -1.18 16.59 -8.41
N LYS A 35 -0.71 17.82 -8.33
CA LYS A 35 -0.88 18.84 -9.36
C LYS A 35 -0.06 18.50 -10.61
N THR A 36 1.07 17.83 -10.44
CA THR A 36 1.94 17.35 -11.52
C THR A 36 1.49 16.00 -12.03
N ASP A 37 1.16 15.07 -11.12
CA ASP A 37 0.67 13.73 -11.43
C ASP A 37 -0.51 13.40 -10.53
N PRO A 38 -1.75 13.42 -11.05
CA PRO A 38 -2.94 13.14 -10.24
C PRO A 38 -2.92 11.77 -9.56
N HIS A 39 -2.21 10.79 -10.10
CA HIS A 39 -2.10 9.46 -9.50
C HIS A 39 -1.37 9.48 -8.16
N PHE A 40 -0.54 10.50 -7.93
CA PHE A 40 0.16 10.68 -6.67
C PHE A 40 -0.78 10.91 -5.49
N ALA A 41 -2.00 11.36 -5.73
CA ALA A 41 -3.03 11.51 -4.70
C ALA A 41 -3.41 10.19 -4.03
N ALA A 42 -3.26 9.07 -4.74
CA ALA A 42 -3.52 7.73 -4.22
C ALA A 42 -2.26 7.02 -3.72
N SER A 43 -1.16 7.76 -3.56
CA SER A 43 0.10 7.18 -3.07
C SER A 43 0.02 6.84 -1.57
N GLU A 44 0.86 5.89 -1.17
CA GLU A 44 0.96 5.42 0.21
C GLU A 44 2.38 5.57 0.72
N THR A 45 2.55 5.71 2.04
CA THR A 45 3.88 5.79 2.63
C THR A 45 4.51 4.40 2.73
N PRO A 46 5.86 4.30 2.83
CA PRO A 46 6.51 3.03 3.13
C PRO A 46 6.04 2.38 4.44
N ARG A 47 5.56 3.18 5.39
CA ARG A 47 5.01 2.69 6.65
C ARG A 47 3.71 1.92 6.48
N TYR A 48 2.92 2.25 5.46
CA TYR A 48 1.71 1.50 5.13
C TYR A 48 2.07 0.05 4.75
N LEU A 49 3.07 -0.12 3.89
CA LEU A 49 3.61 -1.43 3.55
C LEU A 49 4.17 -2.13 4.80
N GLY A 50 4.91 -1.39 5.64
CA GLY A 50 5.45 -1.92 6.89
C GLY A 50 4.35 -2.41 7.84
N ARG A 51 3.25 -1.68 7.95
CA ARG A 51 2.09 -2.09 8.76
C ARG A 51 1.42 -3.35 8.20
N ALA A 52 1.34 -3.47 6.87
CA ALA A 52 0.84 -4.69 6.22
C ALA A 52 1.68 -5.91 6.60
N ILE A 53 3.00 -5.77 6.53
CA ILE A 53 3.94 -6.85 6.88
C ILE A 53 3.84 -7.19 8.37
N ALA A 54 3.75 -6.19 9.24
CA ALA A 54 3.64 -6.37 10.68
C ALA A 54 2.34 -7.11 11.07
N THR A 55 1.22 -6.76 10.45
CA THR A 55 -0.06 -7.44 10.72
C THR A 55 -0.06 -8.88 10.23
N LEU A 56 0.55 -9.14 9.07
CA LEU A 56 0.73 -10.51 8.57
C LEU A 56 1.59 -11.33 9.52
N ALA A 57 2.70 -10.78 9.98
CA ALA A 57 3.60 -11.48 10.90
C ALA A 57 2.94 -11.82 12.23
N ALA A 58 2.01 -10.98 12.68
CA ALA A 58 1.28 -11.18 13.92
C ALA A 58 0.02 -12.06 13.77
N ASP A 59 -0.38 -12.40 12.56
CA ASP A 59 -1.60 -13.17 12.29
C ASP A 59 -1.35 -14.66 12.61
N PRO A 60 -2.07 -15.25 13.57
CA PRO A 60 -1.94 -16.67 13.87
C PRO A 60 -2.40 -17.58 12.72
N GLU A 61 -3.18 -17.05 11.79
CA GLU A 61 -3.70 -17.76 10.62
C GLU A 61 -2.89 -17.49 9.35
N ILE A 62 -1.67 -16.96 9.47
CA ILE A 62 -0.86 -16.57 8.31
C ILE A 62 -0.60 -17.72 7.34
N MET A 63 -0.56 -18.95 7.83
CA MET A 63 -0.34 -20.12 6.98
C MET A 63 -1.43 -20.30 5.93
N THR A 64 -2.65 -19.81 6.19
CA THR A 64 -3.74 -19.85 5.21
C THR A 64 -3.46 -18.96 4.00
N ARG A 65 -2.55 -18.00 4.14
CA ARG A 65 -2.17 -17.06 3.08
C ARG A 65 -0.85 -17.43 2.40
N SER A 66 -0.18 -18.49 2.86
CA SER A 66 1.10 -18.91 2.28
C SER A 66 0.95 -19.21 0.79
N GLY A 67 1.88 -18.72 -0.01
CA GLY A 67 1.84 -18.84 -1.46
C GLY A 67 1.02 -17.76 -2.18
N ALA A 68 0.35 -16.87 -1.44
CA ALA A 68 -0.46 -15.82 -2.03
C ALA A 68 0.37 -14.59 -2.41
N ALA A 69 -0.09 -13.88 -3.43
CA ALA A 69 0.36 -12.53 -3.75
C ALA A 69 -0.70 -11.56 -3.21
N LEU A 70 -0.31 -10.69 -2.28
CA LEU A 70 -1.21 -9.83 -1.54
C LEU A 70 -0.88 -8.37 -1.80
N ALA A 71 -1.87 -7.50 -1.67
CA ALA A 71 -1.71 -6.07 -1.88
C ALA A 71 -2.04 -5.29 -0.61
N THR A 72 -1.34 -4.18 -0.38
CA THR A 72 -1.54 -3.34 0.81
C THR A 72 -2.98 -2.88 0.95
N TRP A 73 -3.63 -2.48 -0.15
CA TRP A 73 -5.01 -2.00 -0.09
C TRP A 73 -6.02 -3.06 0.36
N ASN A 74 -5.80 -4.33 -0.01
CA ASN A 74 -6.64 -5.43 0.46
C ASN A 74 -6.34 -5.78 1.91
N LEU A 75 -5.07 -5.84 2.28
CA LEU A 75 -4.65 -6.16 3.65
C LEU A 75 -5.14 -5.10 4.64
N ALA A 76 -5.11 -3.82 4.25
CA ALA A 76 -5.62 -2.75 5.10
C ALA A 76 -7.11 -2.93 5.43
N LYS A 77 -7.90 -3.39 4.48
CA LYS A 77 -9.31 -3.68 4.69
C LYS A 77 -9.51 -4.92 5.56
N ASP A 78 -8.73 -5.98 5.30
CA ASP A 78 -8.84 -7.24 6.03
C ASP A 78 -8.44 -7.09 7.50
N TYR A 79 -7.37 -6.35 7.79
CA TYR A 79 -6.83 -6.20 9.14
C TYR A 79 -7.21 -4.89 9.82
N GLY A 80 -7.80 -3.95 9.10
CA GLY A 80 -8.27 -2.69 9.66
C GLY A 80 -7.18 -1.67 9.99
N PHE A 81 -5.99 -1.77 9.40
CA PHE A 81 -4.94 -0.78 9.62
C PHE A 81 -5.06 0.39 8.63
N THR A 82 -4.39 1.48 8.97
CA THR A 82 -4.35 2.69 8.15
C THR A 82 -2.91 3.10 7.85
N ASP A 83 -2.74 4.04 6.92
CA ASP A 83 -1.48 4.75 6.78
C ASP A 83 -1.29 5.74 7.93
N VAL A 84 -0.17 6.40 8.00
CA VAL A 84 0.23 7.26 9.13
C VAL A 84 -0.71 8.45 9.35
N ASP A 85 -1.44 8.86 8.33
CA ASP A 85 -2.40 9.96 8.40
C ASP A 85 -3.83 9.51 8.70
N GLY A 86 -4.03 8.22 8.99
CA GLY A 86 -5.35 7.64 9.25
C GLY A 86 -6.13 7.22 8.00
N SER A 87 -5.60 7.44 6.81
CA SER A 87 -6.23 7.03 5.56
C SER A 87 -5.97 5.56 5.24
N GLN A 88 -6.73 5.03 4.29
CA GLN A 88 -6.50 3.71 3.70
C GLN A 88 -6.32 3.87 2.19
N PRO A 89 -5.12 4.27 1.73
CA PRO A 89 -4.86 4.38 0.30
C PRO A 89 -5.24 3.09 -0.43
N ASP A 90 -5.98 3.23 -1.52
CA ASP A 90 -6.47 2.11 -2.32
C ASP A 90 -6.13 2.34 -3.79
N TRP A 91 -4.96 1.87 -4.18
CA TRP A 91 -4.50 2.02 -5.55
C TRP A 91 -5.42 1.33 -6.56
N ARG A 92 -5.98 0.18 -6.19
CA ARG A 92 -6.90 -0.55 -7.06
C ARG A 92 -8.13 0.29 -7.42
N ALA A 93 -8.76 0.89 -6.41
CA ALA A 93 -9.93 1.74 -6.63
C ALA A 93 -9.57 2.96 -7.48
N HIS A 94 -8.43 3.58 -7.20
CA HIS A 94 -7.94 4.73 -7.97
C HIS A 94 -7.66 4.37 -9.43
N ALA A 95 -6.94 3.28 -9.68
CA ALA A 95 -6.60 2.83 -11.02
C ALA A 95 -7.86 2.45 -11.81
N LYS A 96 -8.81 1.79 -11.17
CA LYS A 96 -10.09 1.45 -11.79
C LYS A 96 -10.87 2.70 -12.19
N ALA A 97 -10.93 3.71 -11.31
CA ALA A 97 -11.66 4.94 -11.56
C ALA A 97 -10.99 5.82 -12.62
N THR A 98 -9.66 5.86 -12.68
CA THR A 98 -8.90 6.79 -13.52
C THR A 98 -8.34 6.17 -14.79
N LEU A 99 -7.93 4.90 -14.75
CA LEU A 99 -7.27 4.20 -15.84
C LEU A 99 -8.11 3.07 -16.43
N GLY A 100 -9.23 2.72 -15.80
CA GLY A 100 -10.06 1.61 -16.23
C GLY A 100 -9.40 0.24 -16.00
N ILE A 101 -8.36 0.17 -15.18
CA ILE A 101 -7.63 -1.07 -14.89
C ILE A 101 -8.14 -1.65 -13.57
N ASP A 102 -8.43 -2.95 -13.57
CA ASP A 102 -8.81 -3.66 -12.35
C ASP A 102 -7.77 -4.75 -12.06
N PHE A 103 -7.08 -4.61 -10.92
CA PHE A 103 -6.05 -5.54 -10.49
C PHE A 103 -6.61 -6.79 -9.77
N GLY A 104 -7.89 -6.95 -9.76
CA GLY A 104 -8.53 -8.11 -9.15
C GLY A 104 -9.09 -7.87 -7.76
#